data_210359d0615c20789f13aac26a440a76
#
_entry.id   210359d0615c20789f13aac26a440a76
#
_cell.length_a   1.000
_cell.length_b   1.000
_cell.length_c   1.000
_cell.angle_alpha   90.00
_cell.angle_beta   90.00
_cell.angle_gamma   90.00
#
_symmetry.space_group_name_H-M   'P 1'
#
loop_
_entity.id
_entity.type
_entity.pdbx_description
1 polymer ?
#
loop_
_entity_poly.entity_id
_entity_poly.type
_entity_poly.pdbx_seq_one_letter_code
_entity_poly.pdbx_strand_id
1 'polypeptide(L)' 'MPNLQVEIILQDALNESAAAWFVGLRIEKAENGSTRLVGEIADHPALHGLLERIRDLNLHLVSVQVRPFSQEGNR' A
#
# COMPACT_ATOMS: atom_id res chain seq x y z
N MET A 1 14.63 -10.28 -10.06
CA MET A 1 14.67 -9.08 -9.29
C MET A 1 13.79 -9.18 -8.12
N PRO A 2 14.24 -8.80 -6.98
CA PRO A 2 13.38 -8.85 -5.81
C PRO A 2 12.32 -7.78 -5.89
N ASN A 3 11.16 -8.11 -5.45
CA ASN A 3 10.10 -7.16 -5.33
C ASN A 3 10.24 -6.40 -4.02
N LEU A 4 9.48 -5.38 -3.87
CA LEU A 4 9.41 -4.63 -2.63
C LEU A 4 8.12 -4.97 -1.92
N GLN A 5 8.19 -5.06 -0.61
CA GLN A 5 7.00 -5.23 0.20
C GLN A 5 6.61 -3.88 0.76
N VAL A 6 5.35 -3.53 0.65
CA VAL A 6 4.89 -2.22 1.05
C VAL A 6 3.75 -2.35 2.04
N GLU A 7 3.74 -1.43 3.01
CA GLU A 7 2.65 -1.30 3.95
C GLU A 7 2.29 0.16 4.03
N ILE A 8 1.08 0.51 3.68
CA ILE A 8 0.61 1.89 3.66
C ILE A 8 -0.57 2.02 4.59
N ILE A 9 -0.52 2.99 5.47
CA ILE A 9 -1.63 3.27 6.38
C ILE A 9 -2.28 4.57 5.95
N LEU A 10 -3.59 4.52 5.74
CA LEU A 10 -4.39 5.67 5.37
C LEU A 10 -5.35 5.99 6.49
N GLN A 11 -5.57 7.29 6.73
CA GLN A 11 -6.50 7.69 7.76
C GLN A 11 -7.93 7.36 7.36
N ASP A 12 -8.22 7.37 6.08
CA ASP A 12 -9.57 7.22 5.57
C ASP A 12 -9.96 5.77 5.39
N ALA A 13 -11.25 5.50 5.46
CA ALA A 13 -11.77 4.21 5.05
C ALA A 13 -11.93 4.22 3.54
N LEU A 14 -11.62 3.11 2.89
CA LEU A 14 -11.79 3.02 1.45
C LEU A 14 -13.14 2.38 1.13
N ASN A 15 -13.86 2.98 0.19
CA ASN A 15 -15.06 2.33 -0.33
C ASN A 15 -14.63 1.43 -1.48
N GLU A 16 -15.57 0.72 -2.06
CA GLU A 16 -15.25 -0.24 -3.09
C GLU A 16 -14.69 0.41 -4.34
N SER A 17 -15.18 1.60 -4.67
CA SER A 17 -14.67 2.29 -5.84
C SER A 17 -13.22 2.65 -5.68
N ALA A 18 -12.84 3.16 -4.52
CA ALA A 18 -11.46 3.51 -4.26
C ALA A 18 -10.59 2.27 -4.19
N ALA A 19 -11.11 1.20 -3.60
CA ALA A 19 -10.34 -0.03 -3.45
C ALA A 19 -9.94 -0.60 -4.81
N ALA A 20 -10.76 -0.39 -5.83
CA ALA A 20 -10.45 -0.91 -7.15
C ALA A 20 -9.16 -0.35 -7.72
N TRP A 21 -8.69 0.81 -7.22
CA TRP A 21 -7.46 1.39 -7.71
C TRP A 21 -6.23 0.72 -7.13
N PHE A 22 -6.39 -0.15 -6.14
CA PHE A 22 -5.24 -0.78 -5.48
C PHE A 22 -5.24 -2.29 -5.69
N VAL A 23 -5.51 -2.69 -6.92
CA VAL A 23 -5.51 -4.10 -7.27
C VAL A 23 -4.13 -4.70 -7.02
N GLY A 24 -4.09 -5.85 -6.44
CA GLY A 24 -2.84 -6.50 -6.12
C GLY A 24 -2.39 -6.26 -4.69
N LEU A 25 -3.02 -5.33 -3.99
CA LEU A 25 -2.71 -5.11 -2.59
C LEU A 25 -3.85 -5.63 -1.73
N ARG A 26 -3.51 -6.12 -0.55
CA ARG A 26 -4.53 -6.54 0.38
C ARG A 26 -4.99 -5.34 1.18
N ILE A 27 -6.28 -5.17 1.29
CA ILE A 27 -6.86 -4.03 1.98
C ILE A 27 -7.44 -4.51 3.29
N GLU A 28 -6.95 -3.95 4.39
CA GLU A 28 -7.42 -4.32 5.72
C GLU A 28 -7.98 -3.10 6.39
N LYS A 29 -9.08 -3.27 7.10
CA LYS A 29 -9.70 -2.17 7.81
C LYS A 29 -9.37 -2.28 9.27
N ALA A 30 -9.00 -1.16 9.87
CA ALA A 30 -8.75 -1.12 11.30
C ALA A 30 -10.01 -0.69 12.03
N GLU A 31 -10.05 -0.94 13.33
CA GLU A 31 -11.22 -0.63 14.11
C GLU A 31 -11.50 0.85 14.17
N ASN A 32 -10.44 1.66 14.08
CA ASN A 32 -10.63 3.10 14.15
C ASN A 32 -11.02 3.72 12.82
N GLY A 33 -11.32 2.90 11.82
CA GLY A 33 -11.74 3.41 10.52
C GLY A 33 -10.62 3.64 9.52
N SER A 34 -9.38 3.45 9.93
CA SER A 34 -8.28 3.62 8.99
C SER A 34 -8.13 2.39 8.12
N THR A 35 -7.31 2.49 7.09
CA THR A 35 -7.10 1.41 6.13
C THR A 35 -5.62 1.08 6.07
N ARG A 36 -5.33 -0.20 5.96
CA ARG A 36 -3.97 -0.67 5.78
C ARG A 36 -3.88 -1.39 4.45
N LEU A 37 -2.96 -0.96 3.61
CA LEU A 37 -2.73 -1.58 2.31
C LEU A 37 -1.41 -2.34 2.38
N VAL A 38 -1.43 -3.61 2.05
CA VAL A 38 -0.25 -4.45 2.19
C VAL A 38 -0.06 -5.29 0.95
N GLY A 39 1.14 -5.39 0.47
CA GLY A 39 1.41 -6.25 -0.66
C GLY A 39 2.79 -6.05 -1.22
N GLU A 40 3.00 -6.61 -2.40
CA GLU A 40 4.27 -6.52 -3.09
C GLU A 40 4.13 -5.63 -4.30
N ILE A 41 5.15 -4.86 -4.56
CA ILE A 41 5.22 -4.06 -5.78
C ILE A 41 6.55 -4.35 -6.44
N ALA A 42 6.63 -4.08 -7.73
CA ALA A 42 7.80 -4.46 -8.51
C ALA A 42 9.03 -3.62 -8.19
N ASP A 43 8.85 -2.33 -7.97
CA ASP A 43 9.99 -1.44 -7.84
C ASP A 43 9.55 -0.12 -7.23
N HIS A 44 10.48 0.79 -7.07
CA HIS A 44 10.17 2.09 -6.50
C HIS A 44 9.29 2.97 -7.39
N PRO A 45 9.42 2.94 -8.71
CA PRO A 45 8.45 3.69 -9.52
C PRO A 45 7.02 3.24 -9.31
N ALA A 46 6.80 1.95 -9.07
CA ALA A 46 5.46 1.46 -8.77
C ALA A 46 4.94 2.04 -7.45
N LEU A 47 5.83 2.20 -6.47
CA LEU A 47 5.46 2.82 -5.22
C LEU A 47 5.03 4.27 -5.44
N HIS A 48 5.79 5.01 -6.25
CA HIS A 48 5.45 6.40 -6.52
C HIS A 48 4.09 6.48 -7.21
N GLY A 49 3.79 5.53 -8.09
CA GLY A 49 2.48 5.49 -8.73
C GLY A 49 1.36 5.28 -7.73
N LEU A 50 1.59 4.43 -6.72
CA LEU A 50 0.61 4.22 -5.68
C LEU A 50 0.40 5.50 -4.86
N LEU A 51 1.47 6.18 -4.52
CA LEU A 51 1.36 7.39 -3.72
C LEU A 51 0.67 8.50 -4.49
N GLU A 52 0.91 8.59 -5.79
CA GLU A 52 0.19 9.55 -6.60
C GLU A 52 -1.30 9.25 -6.64
N ARG A 53 -1.64 7.96 -6.72
CA ARG A 53 -3.03 7.56 -6.73
C ARG A 53 -3.71 7.92 -5.43
N ILE A 54 -3.02 7.73 -4.31
CA ILE A 54 -3.54 8.09 -3.00
C ILE A 54 -3.82 9.59 -2.96
N ARG A 55 -2.90 10.39 -3.49
CA ARG A 55 -3.10 11.82 -3.52
C ARG A 55 -4.27 12.20 -4.43
N ASP A 56 -4.35 11.57 -5.60
CA ASP A 56 -5.40 11.89 -6.55
C ASP A 56 -6.78 11.55 -6.01
N LEU A 57 -6.87 10.51 -5.18
CA LEU A 57 -8.12 10.13 -4.56
C LEU A 57 -8.40 10.94 -3.30
N ASN A 58 -7.52 11.87 -2.97
CA ASN A 58 -7.67 12.76 -1.83
C ASN A 58 -7.71 11.99 -0.51
N LEU A 59 -6.94 10.93 -0.43
CA LEU A 59 -6.84 10.14 0.79
C LEU A 59 -5.70 10.69 1.65
N HIS A 60 -5.83 10.49 2.96
CA HIS A 60 -4.85 11.03 3.89
C HIS A 60 -3.86 9.95 4.30
N LEU A 61 -2.61 10.14 3.92
CA LEU A 61 -1.57 9.17 4.18
C LEU A 61 -1.06 9.33 5.60
N VAL A 62 -1.01 8.24 6.33
CA VAL A 62 -0.48 8.25 7.69
C VAL A 62 0.96 7.75 7.69
N SER A 63 1.22 6.64 7.04
CA SER A 63 2.58 6.12 7.00
C SER A 63 2.78 5.22 5.80
N VAL A 64 4.03 5.09 5.39
CA VAL A 64 4.43 4.19 4.32
C VAL A 64 5.68 3.49 4.78
N GLN A 65 5.70 2.17 4.70
CA GLN A 65 6.89 1.41 4.98
C GLN A 65 7.18 0.53 3.78
N VAL A 66 8.42 0.53 3.35
CA VAL A 66 8.84 -0.24 2.21
C VAL A 66 10.09 -1.00 2.58
N ARG A 67 10.15 -2.25 2.24
CA ARG A 67 11.34 -3.03 2.50
C ARG A 67 11.53 -4.02 1.35
N PRO A 68 12.76 -4.46 1.11
CA PRO A 68 12.95 -5.50 0.10
C PRO A 68 12.21 -6.75 0.52
N PHE A 69 11.56 -7.38 -0.45
CA PHE A 69 10.89 -8.63 -0.14
C PHE A 69 11.95 -9.71 -0.07
N SER A 70 12.04 -10.37 1.06
CA SER A 70 13.05 -11.37 1.25
C SER A 70 12.42 -12.68 1.58
N GLN A 71 12.78 -13.65 0.80
CA GLN A 71 12.34 -14.87 1.04
C GLN A 71 13.20 -15.62 1.86
N GLU A 72 14.27 -15.43 2.00
CA GLU A 72 15.06 -16.14 2.72
C GLU A 72 15.58 -15.69 3.66
N GLY A 73 15.37 -15.87 4.14
CA GLY A 73 15.93 -15.47 5.09
C GLY A 73 17.31 -15.60 5.17
N ASN A 74 17.69 -15.53 4.71
CA ASN A 74 18.79 -15.60 4.70
C ASN A 74 19.62 -15.02 5.12
N ARG A 75 19.58 -14.84 5.25
CA ARG A 75 20.31 -14.44 5.55
C ARG A 75 20.61 -14.51 6.12
#